data_86a176b965b1f3d7cbdcbea510c73199
#
_entry.id   86a176b965b1f3d7cbdcbea510c73199
#
_cell.length_a   1.000
_cell.length_b   1.000
_cell.length_c   1.000
_cell.angle_alpha   90.00
_cell.angle_beta   90.00
_cell.angle_gamma   90.00
#
_symmetry.space_group_name_H-M   'P 1'
#
loop_
_entity.id
_entity.type
_entity.pdbx_description
1 polymer ?
#
loop_
_entity_poly.entity_id
_entity_poly.type
_entity_poly.pdbx_seq_one_letter_code
_entity_poly.pdbx_strand_id
1 'polypeptide(L)'
;MAHTLMAEAPKGVDWPVLHAALMPLRKRVQLFPIPAEDGRPMALGLSVPQRQCDDLGWEEFTQLFEVMRTKFGMEVYDLATGEKVTPEGLDRVKDGFICEP
;
A
#
# COMPACT_ATOMS: atom_id res chain seq x y z
N MET A 1 5.88 12.86 -9.96
CA MET A 1 5.41 12.58 -8.60
C MET A 1 4.90 11.15 -8.52
N ALA A 2 4.78 10.61 -7.33
CA ALA A 2 4.28 9.26 -7.11
C ALA A 2 3.10 9.29 -6.15
N HIS A 3 2.19 8.32 -6.29
CA HIS A 3 1.14 8.13 -5.31
C HIS A 3 1.67 7.21 -4.22
N THR A 4 1.64 7.67 -2.98
CA THR A 4 2.25 6.97 -1.86
C THR A 4 1.21 6.57 -0.83
N LEU A 5 1.30 5.31 -0.39
CA LEU A 5 0.45 4.76 0.66
C LEU A 5 1.34 4.16 1.74
N MET A 6 0.75 3.91 2.91
CA MET A 6 1.48 3.34 4.04
C MET A 6 0.67 2.20 4.65
N ALA A 7 1.30 1.06 4.86
CA ALA A 7 0.68 -0.09 5.51
C ALA A 7 1.26 -0.26 6.91
N GLU A 8 0.39 -0.28 7.91
CA GLU A 8 0.75 -0.50 9.30
C GLU A 8 0.28 -1.87 9.75
N ALA A 9 1.04 -2.46 10.69
CA ALA A 9 0.71 -3.75 11.29
C ALA A 9 0.47 -3.53 12.78
N PRO A 10 -0.76 -3.18 13.21
CA PRO A 10 -1.03 -2.85 14.62
C PRO A 10 -0.71 -3.98 15.59
N LYS A 11 -0.84 -5.23 15.14
CA LYS A 11 -0.56 -6.42 15.94
C LYS A 11 0.83 -7.01 15.66
N GLY A 12 1.63 -6.30 14.86
CA GLY A 12 2.91 -6.81 14.42
C GLY A 12 2.79 -7.73 13.22
N VAL A 13 3.89 -7.96 12.55
CA VAL A 13 3.96 -8.83 11.37
C VAL A 13 5.37 -9.39 11.25
N ASP A 14 5.46 -10.61 10.71
CA ASP A 14 6.75 -11.18 10.34
C ASP A 14 7.17 -10.58 9.00
N TRP A 15 8.07 -9.60 9.05
CA TRP A 15 8.49 -8.84 7.88
C TRP A 15 9.07 -9.70 6.75
N PRO A 16 9.94 -10.69 7.02
CA PRO A 16 10.41 -11.58 5.96
C PRO A 16 9.30 -12.37 5.29
N VAL A 17 8.32 -12.84 6.04
CA VAL A 17 7.18 -13.58 5.49
C VAL A 17 6.32 -12.66 4.62
N LEU A 18 6.05 -11.45 5.10
CA LEU A 18 5.31 -10.45 4.34
C LEU A 18 6.02 -10.12 3.02
N HIS A 19 7.32 -9.89 3.08
CA HIS A 19 8.12 -9.59 1.90
C HIS A 19 8.03 -10.72 0.88
N ALA A 20 8.18 -11.97 1.33
CA ALA A 20 8.08 -13.14 0.46
C ALA A 20 6.70 -13.27 -0.18
N ALA A 21 5.64 -12.88 0.52
CA ALA A 21 4.27 -12.94 0.00
C ALA A 21 4.00 -11.85 -1.04
N LEU A 22 4.59 -10.68 -0.87
CA LEU A 22 4.33 -9.53 -1.75
C LEU A 22 5.20 -9.50 -3.00
N MET A 23 6.43 -10.00 -2.93
CA MET A 23 7.38 -9.90 -4.03
C MET A 23 6.88 -10.51 -5.34
N PRO A 24 6.23 -11.69 -5.36
CA PRO A 24 5.72 -12.24 -6.61
C PRO A 24 4.63 -11.40 -7.26
N LEU A 25 3.92 -10.60 -6.46
CA LEU A 25 2.82 -9.76 -6.95
C LEU A 25 3.32 -8.38 -7.40
N ARG A 26 4.46 -7.95 -6.88
CA ARG A 26 4.98 -6.61 -7.11
C ARG A 26 5.66 -6.51 -8.48
N LYS A 27 5.22 -5.55 -9.26
CA LYS A 27 5.86 -5.24 -10.55
C LYS A 27 6.17 -3.75 -10.65
N ARG A 28 5.16 -2.90 -10.47
CA ARG A 28 5.25 -1.43 -10.61
C ARG A 28 5.32 -0.73 -9.27
N VAL A 29 4.58 -1.26 -8.29
CA VAL A 29 4.55 -0.68 -6.94
C VAL A 29 5.91 -0.86 -6.29
N GLN A 30 6.46 0.23 -5.79
CA GLN A 30 7.72 0.20 -5.05
C GLN A 30 7.43 0.06 -3.57
N LEU A 31 8.08 -0.90 -2.93
CA LEU A 31 7.94 -1.13 -1.50
C LEU A 31 9.20 -0.63 -0.79
N PHE A 32 9.01 0.09 0.31
CA PHE A 32 10.13 0.58 1.10
C PHE A 32 9.78 0.57 2.58
N PRO A 33 10.76 0.33 3.48
CA PRO A 33 10.49 0.35 4.91
C PRO A 33 10.34 1.79 5.41
N ILE A 34 9.36 1.99 6.28
CA ILE A 34 9.22 3.23 7.04
C ILE A 34 9.69 2.93 8.45
N PRO A 35 10.81 3.55 8.89
CA PRO A 35 11.38 3.22 10.20
C PRO A 35 10.42 3.54 11.35
N ALA A 36 10.55 2.78 12.42
CA ALA A 36 9.81 3.06 13.64
C ALA A 36 10.23 4.42 14.21
N GLU A 37 9.25 5.21 14.61
CA GLU A 37 9.46 6.50 15.26
C GLU A 37 8.80 6.50 16.64
N ASP A 38 9.01 7.57 17.40
CA ASP A 38 8.41 7.69 18.74
C ASP A 38 6.91 7.46 18.69
N GLY A 39 6.44 6.42 19.37
CA GLY A 39 5.04 6.08 19.44
C GLY A 39 4.45 5.40 18.19
N ARG A 40 5.28 5.10 17.18
CA ARG A 40 4.83 4.42 15.97
C ARG A 40 5.70 3.22 15.65
N PRO A 41 5.10 2.05 15.36
CA PRO A 41 5.87 0.89 14.90
C PRO A 41 6.38 1.08 13.49
N MET A 42 7.28 0.20 13.08
CA MET A 42 7.73 0.14 11.70
C MET A 42 6.55 -0.12 10.76
N ALA A 43 6.55 0.54 9.62
CA ALA A 43 5.50 0.41 8.61
C ALA A 43 6.10 0.10 7.24
N LEU A 44 5.23 -0.26 6.29
CA LEU A 44 5.63 -0.49 4.91
C LEU A 44 5.10 0.63 4.03
N GLY A 45 5.99 1.29 3.30
CA GLY A 45 5.59 2.28 2.31
C GLY A 45 5.36 1.63 0.95
N LEU A 46 4.31 2.09 0.27
CA LEU A 46 4.00 1.67 -1.10
C LEU A 46 3.98 2.93 -1.97
N SER A 47 4.80 2.95 -3.00
CA SER A 47 4.90 4.09 -3.90
C SER A 47 4.68 3.63 -5.34
N VAL A 48 3.76 4.28 -6.03
CA VAL A 48 3.50 4.00 -7.45
C VAL A 48 3.90 5.23 -8.24
N PRO A 49 4.91 5.11 -9.14
CA PRO A 49 5.30 6.23 -9.98
C PRO A 49 4.12 6.77 -10.78
N GLN A 50 4.07 8.07 -11.00
CA GLN A 50 2.93 8.71 -11.65
C GLN A 50 2.56 8.07 -12.99
N ARG A 51 3.54 7.71 -13.80
CA ARG A 51 3.31 7.06 -15.09
C ARG A 51 2.78 5.63 -14.98
N GLN A 52 2.79 5.06 -13.79
CA GLN A 52 2.26 3.73 -13.50
C GLN A 52 0.95 3.79 -12.73
N CYS A 53 0.42 4.99 -12.47
CA CYS A 53 -0.88 5.18 -11.82
C CYS A 53 -2.01 5.03 -12.85
N ASP A 54 -2.11 3.86 -13.43
CA ASP A 54 -3.11 3.50 -14.42
C ASP A 54 -3.90 2.27 -13.93
N ASP A 55 -4.75 1.71 -14.78
CA ASP A 55 -5.56 0.55 -14.40
C ASP A 55 -4.71 -0.66 -13.99
N LEU A 56 -3.58 -0.88 -14.65
CA LEU A 56 -2.69 -2.00 -14.31
C LEU A 56 -2.00 -1.78 -12.96
N GLY A 57 -1.56 -0.55 -12.71
CA GLY A 57 -0.98 -0.20 -11.42
C GLY A 57 -1.99 -0.32 -10.29
N TRP A 58 -3.24 0.08 -10.54
CA TRP A 58 -4.33 -0.05 -9.58
C TRP A 58 -4.63 -1.51 -9.27
N GLU A 59 -4.68 -2.36 -10.31
CA GLU A 59 -4.91 -3.79 -10.14
C GLU A 59 -3.83 -4.42 -9.26
N GLU A 60 -2.56 -4.08 -9.53
CA GLU A 60 -1.45 -4.55 -8.73
C GLU A 60 -1.57 -4.10 -7.28
N PHE A 61 -1.90 -2.82 -7.05
CA PHE A 61 -2.09 -2.30 -5.71
C PHE A 61 -3.20 -3.04 -4.96
N THR A 62 -4.34 -3.29 -5.62
CA THR A 62 -5.46 -3.99 -4.97
C THR A 62 -5.09 -5.42 -4.58
N GLN A 63 -4.30 -6.10 -5.38
CA GLN A 63 -3.81 -7.44 -5.04
C GLN A 63 -2.91 -7.40 -3.79
N LEU A 64 -1.98 -6.44 -3.75
CA LEU A 64 -1.12 -6.25 -2.59
C LEU A 64 -1.95 -5.89 -1.35
N PHE A 65 -2.91 -5.00 -1.51
CA PHE A 65 -3.80 -4.57 -0.43
C PHE A 65 -4.57 -5.75 0.16
N GLU A 66 -5.15 -6.61 -0.69
CA GLU A 66 -5.89 -7.77 -0.24
C GLU A 66 -5.02 -8.73 0.57
N VAL A 67 -3.82 -9.00 0.09
CA VAL A 67 -2.90 -9.90 0.81
C VAL A 67 -2.53 -9.30 2.16
N MET A 68 -2.18 -8.03 2.21
CA MET A 68 -1.81 -7.37 3.46
C MET A 68 -2.98 -7.38 4.44
N ARG A 69 -4.18 -7.08 3.97
CA ARG A 69 -5.36 -7.01 4.82
C ARG A 69 -5.83 -8.37 5.32
N THR A 70 -5.92 -9.36 4.43
CA THR A 70 -6.53 -10.64 4.77
C THR A 70 -5.57 -11.63 5.39
N LYS A 71 -4.32 -11.66 4.94
CA LYS A 71 -3.33 -12.62 5.46
C LYS A 71 -2.53 -12.08 6.62
N PHE A 72 -2.32 -10.78 6.69
CA PHE A 72 -1.43 -10.18 7.69
C PHE A 72 -2.15 -9.22 8.63
N GLY A 73 -3.44 -8.95 8.41
CA GLY A 73 -4.21 -8.06 9.28
C GLY A 73 -3.69 -6.63 9.31
N MET A 74 -3.09 -6.18 8.22
CA MET A 74 -2.53 -4.83 8.14
C MET A 74 -3.58 -3.79 7.80
N GLU A 75 -3.29 -2.54 8.16
CA GLU A 75 -4.11 -1.38 7.83
C GLU A 75 -3.34 -0.50 6.86
N VAL A 76 -4.01 -0.06 5.80
CA VAL A 76 -3.39 0.75 4.75
C VAL A 76 -3.99 2.15 4.76
N TYR A 77 -3.13 3.16 4.66
CA TYR A 77 -3.52 4.56 4.66
C TYR A 77 -3.02 5.24 3.38
N ASP A 78 -3.86 6.10 2.81
CA ASP A 78 -3.48 6.93 1.68
C ASP A 78 -2.81 8.20 2.24
N LEU A 79 -1.53 8.38 1.95
CA LEU A 79 -0.80 9.52 2.49
C LEU A 79 -1.21 10.85 1.85
N ALA A 80 -1.84 10.82 0.67
CA ALA A 80 -2.32 12.03 0.03
C ALA A 80 -3.51 12.65 0.77
N THR A 81 -4.36 11.80 1.36
CA THR A 81 -5.57 12.25 2.06
C THR A 81 -5.50 12.02 3.57
N GLY A 82 -4.61 11.14 4.03
CA GLY A 82 -4.54 10.73 5.42
C GLY A 82 -5.62 9.75 5.82
N GLU A 83 -6.45 9.31 4.88
CA GLU A 83 -7.57 8.41 5.17
C GLU A 83 -7.16 6.94 5.10
N LYS A 84 -7.81 6.14 5.93
CA LYS A 84 -7.63 4.69 5.89
C LYS A 84 -8.30 4.11 4.65
N VAL A 85 -7.58 3.24 3.95
CA VAL A 85 -8.12 2.55 2.78
C VAL A 85 -8.91 1.34 3.25
N THR A 86 -10.18 1.28 2.89
CA THR A 86 -11.07 0.16 3.20
C THR A 86 -11.60 -0.43 1.91
N PRO A 87 -12.06 -1.72 1.93
CA PRO A 87 -12.65 -2.30 0.71
C PRO A 87 -13.81 -1.47 0.17
N GLU A 88 -14.63 -0.90 1.06
CA GLU A 88 -15.77 -0.08 0.67
C GLU A 88 -15.35 1.28 0.10
N GLY A 89 -14.18 1.77 0.49
CA GLY A 89 -13.66 3.06 0.05
C GLY A 89 -12.69 3.00 -1.11
N LEU A 90 -12.47 1.82 -1.70
CA LEU A 90 -11.49 1.65 -2.78
C LEU A 90 -11.80 2.53 -3.99
N ASP A 91 -13.07 2.71 -4.34
CA ASP A 91 -13.44 3.54 -5.48
C ASP A 91 -12.97 4.99 -5.32
N ARG A 92 -13.07 5.53 -4.10
CA ARG A 92 -12.59 6.89 -3.81
C ARG A 92 -11.07 6.97 -3.92
N VAL A 93 -10.38 5.96 -3.44
CA VAL A 93 -8.92 5.92 -3.54
C VAL A 93 -8.50 5.81 -5.00
N LYS A 94 -9.21 5.01 -5.78
CA LYS A 94 -8.95 4.85 -7.21
C LYS A 94 -9.03 6.18 -7.95
N ASP A 95 -10.03 7.01 -7.63
CA ASP A 95 -10.19 8.31 -8.26
C ASP A 95 -8.97 9.21 -8.05
N GLY A 96 -8.35 9.14 -6.87
CA GLY A 96 -7.12 9.88 -6.59
C GLY A 96 -5.86 9.18 -7.06
N PHE A 97 -5.92 7.86 -7.23
CA PHE A 97 -4.77 7.05 -7.65
C PHE A 97 -4.51 7.17 -9.15
N ILE A 98 -5.56 7.05 -9.95
CA ILE A 98 -5.41 7.14 -11.41
C ILE A 98 -5.25 8.60 -11.80
N CYS A 99 -4.04 8.94 -12.27
CA CYS A 99 -3.72 10.28 -12.70
C CYS A 99 -4.06 10.42 -14.18
N GLU A 100 -4.97 11.33 -14.50
CA GLU A 100 -5.22 11.66 -15.88
C GLU A 100 -4.13 12.56 -16.42
N PRO A 101 -3.73 12.37 -17.68
CA PRO A 101 -2.70 13.20 -18.30
C PRO A 101 -3.14 14.65 -18.47
#